data_127300352fb211e84ce531b6f6e6917b
#
_entry.id   127300352fb211e84ce531b6f6e6917b
#
_cell.length_a   1.000
_cell.length_b   1.000
_cell.length_c   1.000
_cell.angle_alpha   90.00
_cell.angle_beta   90.00
_cell.angle_gamma   90.00
#
_symmetry.space_group_name_H-M   'P 1'
#
loop_
_entity.id
_entity.type
_entity.pdbx_description
1 polymer ?
#
loop_
_entity_poly.entity_id
_entity_poly.type
_entity_poly.pdbx_seq_one_letter_code
_entity_poly.pdbx_strand_id
1 'polypeptide(L)' 'MERSYDIFEVMPDGSLMWRAEVTGHENAVAKLKHLAAQTTNELRVMHLATKAVIAIMNKPSETKA' A
#
# COMPACT_ATOMS: atom_id res chain seq x y z
N MET A 1 -1.53 20.46 -8.51
CA MET A 1 -2.52 19.77 -7.73
C MET A 1 -2.05 18.42 -7.33
N GLU A 2 -2.15 18.12 -6.06
CA GLU A 2 -1.58 16.87 -5.60
C GLU A 2 -2.56 15.73 -5.77
N ARG A 3 -2.03 14.55 -5.96
CA ARG A 3 -2.85 13.39 -6.13
C ARG A 3 -3.10 12.72 -4.79
N SER A 4 -4.23 12.07 -4.67
CA SER A 4 -4.58 11.34 -3.45
C SER A 4 -4.43 9.86 -3.68
N TYR A 5 -4.01 9.17 -2.63
CA TYR A 5 -3.73 7.75 -2.69
C TYR A 5 -4.32 7.07 -1.48
N ASP A 6 -4.83 5.86 -1.66
CA ASP A 6 -5.26 5.02 -0.55
C ASP A 6 -4.22 3.95 -0.34
N ILE A 7 -4.00 3.60 0.92
CA ILE A 7 -3.09 2.50 1.25
C ILE A 7 -3.91 1.39 1.88
N PHE A 8 -3.78 0.20 1.32
CA PHE A 8 -4.49 -0.98 1.81
C PHE A 8 -3.50 -2.02 2.29
N GLU A 9 -3.90 -2.77 3.30
CA GLU A 9 -3.14 -3.90 3.79
C GLU A 9 -3.87 -5.17 3.33
N VAL A 10 -3.13 -6.12 2.77
CA VAL A 10 -3.71 -7.39 2.35
C VAL A 10 -3.59 -8.33 3.53
N MET A 11 -4.72 -8.73 4.08
CA MET A 11 -4.73 -9.58 5.26
C MET A 11 -4.44 -11.02 4.89
N PRO A 12 -4.08 -11.87 5.86
CA PRO A 12 -3.74 -13.25 5.54
C PRO A 12 -4.82 -14.03 4.81
N ASP A 13 -6.09 -13.66 5.00
CA ASP A 13 -7.18 -14.34 4.33
C ASP A 13 -7.45 -13.76 2.93
N GLY A 14 -6.63 -12.81 2.49
CA GLY A 14 -6.79 -12.20 1.17
C GLY A 14 -7.67 -10.97 1.15
N SER A 15 -8.31 -10.63 2.26
CA SER A 15 -9.14 -9.43 2.29
C SER A 15 -8.28 -8.19 2.34
N LEU A 16 -8.86 -7.06 1.96
CA LEU A 16 -8.15 -5.78 1.98
C LEU A 16 -8.65 -4.96 3.14
N MET A 17 -7.71 -4.36 3.88
CA MET A 17 -8.07 -3.46 4.96
C MET A 17 -7.52 -2.09 4.61
N TRP A 18 -8.38 -1.09 4.59
CA TRP A 18 -7.97 0.29 4.32
C TRP A 18 -7.16 0.80 5.52
N ARG A 19 -6.01 1.40 5.25
CA ARG A 19 -5.15 1.88 6.31
C ARG A 19 -5.07 3.39 6.36
N ALA A 20 -4.99 4.05 5.22
CA ALA A 20 -4.80 5.49 5.22
C ALA A 20 -5.07 6.09 3.86
N GLU A 21 -5.44 7.36 3.86
CA GLU A 21 -5.51 8.14 2.64
C GLU A 21 -4.44 9.21 2.76
N VAL A 22 -3.65 9.38 1.73
CA VAL A 22 -2.52 10.30 1.78
C VAL A 22 -2.52 11.16 0.52
N THR A 23 -2.22 12.42 0.67
CA THR A 23 -2.12 13.32 -0.46
C THR A 23 -0.65 13.57 -0.75
N GLY A 24 -0.27 13.45 -2.02
CA GLY A 24 1.10 13.69 -2.44
C GLY A 24 1.89 12.41 -2.51
N HIS A 25 2.66 12.25 -3.60
CA HIS A 25 3.41 11.01 -3.82
C HIS A 25 4.44 10.76 -2.74
N GLU A 26 5.16 11.80 -2.34
CA GLU A 26 6.19 11.60 -1.31
C GLU A 26 5.59 11.21 0.02
N ASN A 27 4.45 11.79 0.36
CA ASN A 27 3.77 11.45 1.60
C ASN A 27 3.25 10.02 1.55
N ALA A 28 2.79 9.59 0.38
CA ALA A 28 2.31 8.23 0.23
C ALA A 28 3.44 7.22 0.42
N VAL A 29 4.61 7.50 -0.14
CA VAL A 29 5.76 6.62 0.00
C VAL A 29 6.22 6.57 1.45
N ALA A 30 6.24 7.72 2.12
CA ALA A 30 6.66 7.77 3.52
C ALA A 30 5.70 6.98 4.41
N LYS A 31 4.40 7.15 4.17
CA LYS A 31 3.40 6.44 4.97
C LYS A 31 3.48 4.94 4.70
N LEU A 32 3.70 4.57 3.45
CA LEU A 32 3.83 3.17 3.09
C LEU A 32 4.99 2.53 3.84
N LYS A 33 6.13 3.21 3.88
CA LYS A 33 7.29 2.68 4.58
C LYS A 33 7.02 2.57 6.08
N HIS A 34 6.32 3.55 6.64
CA HIS A 34 6.00 3.54 8.05
C HIS A 34 5.11 2.35 8.39
N LEU A 35 4.09 2.10 7.59
CA LEU A 35 3.19 0.99 7.83
C LEU A 35 3.90 -0.34 7.59
N ALA A 36 4.79 -0.40 6.61
CA ALA A 36 5.51 -1.63 6.32
C ALA A 36 6.42 -2.05 7.47
N ALA A 37 6.84 -1.08 8.28
CA ALA A 37 7.66 -1.40 9.45
C ALA A 37 6.83 -1.97 10.59
N GLN A 38 5.50 -1.84 10.52
CA GLN A 38 4.61 -2.28 11.59
C GLN A 38 3.90 -3.59 11.29
N THR A 39 3.98 -4.09 10.07
CA THR A 39 3.28 -5.30 9.71
C THR A 39 4.11 -6.06 8.68
N THR A 40 3.94 -7.37 8.61
CA THR A 40 4.57 -8.16 7.58
C THR A 40 3.60 -8.43 6.43
N ASN A 41 2.36 -8.01 6.56
CA ASN A 41 1.39 -8.20 5.49
C ASN A 41 1.71 -7.29 4.31
N GLU A 42 1.27 -7.69 3.14
CA GLU A 42 1.48 -6.90 1.94
C GLU A 42 0.71 -5.59 2.04
N LEU A 43 1.33 -4.50 1.57
CA LEU A 43 0.67 -3.20 1.53
C LEU A 43 0.66 -2.71 0.10
N ARG A 44 -0.44 -2.10 -0.32
CA ARG A 44 -0.59 -1.58 -1.67
C ARG A 44 -1.03 -0.14 -1.63
N VAL A 45 -0.41 0.68 -2.47
CA VAL A 45 -0.80 2.08 -2.62
C VAL A 45 -1.57 2.20 -3.93
N MET A 46 -2.78 2.72 -3.85
CA MET A 46 -3.65 2.84 -5.01
C MET A 46 -3.92 4.30 -5.31
N HIS A 47 -3.75 4.71 -6.56
CA HIS A 47 -4.06 6.07 -6.99
C HIS A 47 -5.57 6.19 -7.09
N LEU A 48 -6.16 7.13 -6.34
CA LEU A 48 -7.60 7.20 -6.25
C LEU A 48 -8.29 7.46 -7.59
N ALA A 49 -7.74 8.36 -8.37
CA ALA A 49 -8.41 8.75 -9.60
C ALA A 49 -8.49 7.60 -10.61
N THR A 50 -7.46 6.78 -10.69
CA THR A 50 -7.41 5.73 -11.70
C THR A 50 -7.62 4.35 -11.14
N LYS A 51 -7.60 4.21 -9.82
CA LYS A 51 -7.71 2.92 -9.14
C LYS A 51 -6.52 2.01 -9.45
N ALA A 52 -5.43 2.59 -9.93
CA ALA A 52 -4.25 1.81 -10.27
C ALA A 52 -3.36 1.63 -9.05
N VAL A 53 -2.85 0.42 -8.85
CA VAL A 53 -1.91 0.16 -7.78
C VAL A 53 -0.56 0.63 -8.28
N ILE A 54 0.04 1.58 -7.56
CA ILE A 54 1.29 2.18 -8.01
C ILE A 54 2.50 1.76 -7.21
N ALA A 55 2.29 1.12 -6.07
CA ALA A 55 3.42 0.67 -5.25
C ALA A 55 2.96 -0.45 -4.33
N ILE A 56 3.86 -1.38 -4.04
CA ILE A 56 3.58 -2.51 -3.17
C ILE A 56 4.78 -2.72 -2.26
N MET A 57 4.51 -2.98 -0.98
CA MET A 57 5.56 -3.32 -0.04
C MET A 57 5.19 -4.62 0.65
N ASN A 58 6.20 -5.33 1.12
CA ASN A 58 5.99 -6.61 1.83
C ASN A 58 5.25 -7.63 0.97
N LYS A 59 5.44 -7.54 -0.35
CA LYS A 59 4.78 -8.48 -1.22
C LYS A 59 5.27 -9.88 -0.88
N PRO A 60 4.38 -10.86 -0.77
CA PRO A 60 4.81 -12.21 -0.47
C PRO A 60 5.79 -12.71 -1.51
N SER A 61 6.80 -13.42 -1.04
CA SER A 61 7.78 -13.95 -1.95
C SER A 61 7.16 -15.04 -2.77
N GLU A 62 7.44 -15.00 -4.07
CA GLU A 62 6.93 -16.02 -4.88
C GLU A 62 8.01 -16.95 -5.11
N THR A 63 8.91 -17.02 -4.24
CA THR A 63 9.96 -17.88 -4.37
C THR A 63 9.54 -19.17 -4.68
N LYS A 64 10.18 -19.68 -5.54
CA LYS A 64 9.86 -20.84 -5.86
C LYS A 64 10.70 -21.57 -5.20
N ALA A 65 10.33 -22.03 -4.58
CA ALA A 65 11.16 -22.86 -3.85
C ALA A 65 12.07 -23.53 -4.68
#